data_3100fd4d45b9662f9e26e194762bb2fc
#
_entry.id   3100fd4d45b9662f9e26e194762bb2fc
#
_cell.length_a   1.000
_cell.length_b   1.000
_cell.length_c   1.000
_cell.angle_alpha   90.00
_cell.angle_beta   90.00
_cell.angle_gamma   90.00
#
_symmetry.space_group_name_H-M   'P 1'
#
loop_
_entity.id
_entity.type
_entity.pdbx_description
1 polymer ?
#
loop_
_entity_poly.entity_id
_entity_poly.type
_entity_poly.pdbx_seq_one_letter_code
_entity_poly.pdbx_strand_id
1 'polypeptide(L)'
;MSKISIAKDLRPMLLARESLTALVGENIFPLYAPEGTVGDFILYQRTAGGSEVNQMGLTGEWCEVTFNAVSDDYVKGVEIAEELRSVLQDVYVGEERDQLVMSNSREDFVGENNVVKYVQILVFTVGKSQE
;
A
#
# COMPACT_ATOMS: atom_id res chain seq x y z
N MET A 1 19.20 9.65 0.61
CA MET A 1 17.83 10.16 0.69
C MET A 1 17.02 9.43 1.75
N SER A 2 16.16 10.16 2.44
CA SER A 2 15.32 9.58 3.49
C SER A 2 14.20 8.74 2.90
N LYS A 3 13.87 7.63 3.54
CA LYS A 3 12.73 6.80 3.16
C LYS A 3 11.38 7.40 3.60
N ILE A 4 11.42 8.54 4.28
CA ILE A 4 10.17 9.24 4.69
C ILE A 4 9.33 9.63 3.48
N SER A 5 9.97 10.00 2.38
CA SER A 5 9.26 10.46 1.19
C SER A 5 8.93 9.36 0.19
N ILE A 6 9.16 8.10 0.57
CA ILE A 6 9.06 6.98 -0.39
C ILE A 6 7.67 6.84 -1.00
N ALA A 7 6.62 7.16 -0.25
CA ALA A 7 5.25 6.96 -0.70
C ALA A 7 4.68 8.10 -1.55
N LYS A 8 5.41 9.21 -1.69
CA LYS A 8 4.85 10.38 -2.38
C LYS A 8 4.54 10.15 -3.86
N ASP A 9 5.26 9.24 -4.49
CA ASP A 9 5.09 8.98 -5.93
C ASP A 9 4.25 7.72 -6.22
N LEU A 10 3.70 7.07 -5.18
CA LEU A 10 2.95 5.84 -5.36
C LEU A 10 1.65 6.05 -6.13
N ARG A 11 0.92 7.12 -5.84
CA ARG A 11 -0.38 7.36 -6.50
C ARG A 11 -0.25 7.43 -8.02
N PRO A 12 0.65 8.25 -8.59
CA PRO A 12 0.80 8.28 -10.04
C PRO A 12 1.21 6.94 -10.62
N MET A 13 2.07 6.20 -9.93
CA MET A 13 2.52 4.89 -10.40
C MET A 13 1.37 3.89 -10.45
N LEU A 14 0.51 3.90 -9.43
CA LEU A 14 -0.64 2.99 -9.38
C LEU A 14 -1.72 3.40 -10.40
N LEU A 15 -1.94 4.70 -10.57
CA LEU A 15 -2.92 5.20 -11.53
C LEU A 15 -2.52 4.90 -12.99
N ALA A 16 -1.24 4.66 -13.24
CA ALA A 16 -0.75 4.29 -14.57
C ALA A 16 -1.03 2.83 -14.91
N ARG A 17 -1.53 2.03 -13.97
CA ARG A 17 -1.79 0.60 -14.17
C ARG A 17 -3.26 0.38 -14.50
N GLU A 18 -3.57 0.10 -15.76
CA GLU A 18 -4.94 -0.08 -16.23
C GLU A 18 -5.67 -1.23 -15.55
N SER A 19 -4.97 -2.32 -15.23
CA SER A 19 -5.57 -3.45 -14.55
C SER A 19 -6.12 -3.09 -13.17
N LEU A 20 -5.48 -2.14 -12.51
CA LEU A 20 -5.89 -1.67 -11.21
C LEU A 20 -7.00 -0.61 -11.32
N THR A 21 -6.83 0.35 -12.22
CA THR A 21 -7.83 1.40 -12.40
C THR A 21 -9.15 0.87 -12.98
N ALA A 22 -9.11 -0.26 -13.67
CA ALA A 22 -10.33 -0.94 -14.10
C ALA A 22 -11.20 -1.40 -12.93
N LEU A 23 -10.58 -1.63 -11.76
CA LEU A 23 -11.30 -2.08 -10.56
C LEU A 23 -11.74 -0.92 -9.66
N VAL A 24 -10.88 0.08 -9.48
CA VAL A 24 -11.14 1.16 -8.52
C VAL A 24 -11.20 2.55 -9.15
N GLY A 25 -10.97 2.67 -10.46
CA GLY A 25 -10.89 3.98 -11.11
C GLY A 25 -9.73 4.77 -10.54
N GLU A 26 -9.96 6.03 -10.25
CA GLU A 26 -8.96 6.90 -9.66
C GLU A 26 -8.99 6.93 -8.13
N ASN A 27 -9.77 6.02 -7.52
CA ASN A 27 -9.96 5.98 -6.07
C ASN A 27 -8.77 5.33 -5.36
N ILE A 28 -7.62 5.97 -5.45
CA ILE A 28 -6.37 5.58 -4.80
C ILE A 28 -5.86 6.82 -4.05
N PHE A 29 -5.88 6.77 -2.72
CA PHE A 29 -5.62 7.95 -1.91
C PHE A 29 -4.62 7.66 -0.79
N PRO A 30 -3.78 8.65 -0.44
CA PRO A 30 -2.96 8.54 0.76
C PRO A 30 -3.81 8.80 2.01
N LEU A 31 -3.64 7.96 3.02
CA LEU A 31 -4.18 8.10 4.37
C LEU A 31 -5.69 7.91 4.50
N TYR A 32 -6.49 8.67 3.78
CA TYR A 32 -7.96 8.60 3.92
C TYR A 32 -8.64 8.86 2.58
N ALA A 33 -9.87 8.36 2.47
CA ALA A 33 -10.69 8.61 1.29
C ALA A 33 -11.40 9.96 1.46
N PRO A 34 -11.31 10.84 0.46
CA PRO A 34 -12.00 12.12 0.54
C PRO A 34 -13.51 11.94 0.70
N GLU A 35 -14.16 12.90 1.36
CA GLU A 35 -15.61 12.91 1.48
C GLU A 35 -16.24 12.89 0.09
N GLY A 36 -17.27 12.08 -0.07
CA GLY A 36 -17.96 11.92 -1.34
C GLY A 36 -17.37 10.85 -2.25
N THR A 37 -16.34 10.12 -1.80
CA THR A 37 -15.80 9.00 -2.57
C THR A 37 -16.86 7.94 -2.77
N VAL A 38 -17.07 7.53 -4.02
CA VAL A 38 -18.07 6.53 -4.39
C VAL A 38 -17.36 5.30 -4.95
N GLY A 39 -17.80 4.13 -4.51
CA GLY A 39 -17.26 2.87 -4.98
C GLY A 39 -16.09 2.38 -4.15
N ASP A 40 -15.44 1.36 -4.67
CA ASP A 40 -14.29 0.75 -4.01
C ASP A 40 -13.08 1.66 -4.11
N PHE A 41 -12.18 1.57 -3.15
CA PHE A 41 -11.00 2.43 -3.12
C PHE A 41 -9.83 1.73 -2.46
N ILE A 42 -8.65 2.30 -2.70
CA ILE A 42 -7.39 1.85 -2.10
C ILE A 42 -6.81 3.02 -1.31
N LEU A 43 -6.42 2.74 -0.07
CA LEU A 43 -5.68 3.70 0.75
C LEU A 43 -4.26 3.19 0.93
N TYR A 44 -3.31 4.09 1.01
CA TYR A 44 -1.94 3.71 1.34
C TYR A 44 -1.35 4.70 2.35
N GLN A 45 -0.42 4.21 3.14
CA GLN A 45 0.16 4.99 4.22
C GLN A 45 1.51 4.40 4.61
N ARG A 46 2.49 5.25 4.84
CA ARG A 46 3.73 4.80 5.46
C ARG A 46 3.45 4.60 6.95
N THR A 47 3.48 3.36 7.40
CA THR A 47 3.06 3.00 8.76
C THR A 47 4.20 2.82 9.72
N ALA A 48 5.42 2.68 9.22
CA ALA A 48 6.61 2.56 10.06
C ALA A 48 7.84 2.94 9.24
N GLY A 49 8.91 3.20 9.94
CA GLY A 49 10.19 3.47 9.32
C GLY A 49 11.26 3.60 10.39
N GLY A 50 12.50 3.46 9.99
CA GLY A 50 13.61 3.56 10.92
C GLY A 50 14.94 3.38 10.24
N SER A 51 15.97 3.33 11.07
CA SER A 51 17.34 3.13 10.63
C SER A 51 17.91 1.88 11.27
N GLU A 52 18.71 1.14 10.52
CA GLU A 52 19.46 0.00 11.03
C GLU A 52 20.92 0.36 11.04
N VAL A 53 21.62 -0.01 12.12
CA VAL A 53 23.04 0.23 12.28
C VAL A 53 23.75 -1.10 12.37
N ASN A 54 24.73 -1.35 11.49
CA ASN A 54 25.51 -2.57 11.54
C ASN A 54 26.75 -2.39 12.44
N GLN A 55 27.55 -3.45 12.60
CA GLN A 55 28.72 -3.43 13.47
C GLN A 55 29.80 -2.43 13.04
N MET A 56 29.79 -2.02 11.79
CA MET A 56 30.73 -1.07 11.25
C MET A 56 30.28 0.38 11.37
N GLY A 57 29.12 0.60 11.99
CA GLY A 57 28.56 1.93 12.14
C GLY A 57 27.83 2.45 10.92
N LEU A 58 27.69 1.63 9.88
CA LEU A 58 26.94 2.00 8.69
C LEU A 58 25.46 1.89 8.95
N THR A 59 24.69 2.87 8.46
CA THR A 59 23.24 2.89 8.66
C THR A 59 22.53 2.67 7.34
N GLY A 60 21.45 1.88 7.41
CA GLY A 60 20.49 1.75 6.33
C GLY A 60 19.14 2.22 6.83
N GLU A 61 18.33 2.79 5.96
CA GLU A 61 16.96 3.15 6.29
C GLU A 61 16.01 2.13 5.72
N TRP A 62 14.89 1.94 6.41
CA TRP A 62 13.80 1.09 5.95
C TRP A 62 12.48 1.78 6.22
N CYS A 63 11.45 1.38 5.52
CA CYS A 63 10.09 1.82 5.83
C CYS A 63 9.09 0.72 5.55
N GLU A 64 7.90 0.93 6.07
CA GLU A 64 6.76 0.04 5.88
C GLU A 64 5.64 0.87 5.29
N VAL A 65 5.02 0.35 4.23
CA VAL A 65 3.86 0.98 3.61
C VAL A 65 2.72 0.00 3.66
N THR A 66 1.60 0.43 4.20
CA THR A 66 0.39 -0.40 4.31
C THR A 66 -0.62 0.07 3.28
N PHE A 67 -1.19 -0.90 2.56
CA PHE A 67 -2.23 -0.66 1.56
C PHE A 67 -3.51 -1.31 2.03
N ASN A 68 -4.62 -0.56 1.96
CA ASN A 68 -5.94 -1.06 2.32
C ASN A 68 -6.83 -1.03 1.08
N ALA A 69 -7.28 -2.21 0.65
CA ALA A 69 -8.26 -2.33 -0.43
C ALA A 69 -9.63 -2.44 0.22
N VAL A 70 -10.49 -1.48 -0.01
CA VAL A 70 -11.78 -1.36 0.68
C VAL A 70 -12.92 -1.53 -0.32
N SER A 71 -13.84 -2.44 0.00
CA SER A 71 -15.01 -2.71 -0.83
C SER A 71 -16.20 -3.09 0.04
N ASP A 72 -17.40 -2.81 -0.42
CA ASP A 72 -18.61 -3.30 0.24
C ASP A 72 -18.97 -4.73 -0.19
N ASP A 73 -18.20 -5.32 -1.11
CA ASP A 73 -18.32 -6.71 -1.55
C ASP A 73 -17.01 -7.43 -1.22
N TYR A 74 -17.10 -8.50 -0.42
CA TYR A 74 -15.91 -9.23 0.03
C TYR A 74 -15.08 -9.77 -1.14
N VAL A 75 -15.71 -10.44 -2.09
CA VAL A 75 -15.00 -11.04 -3.22
C VAL A 75 -14.32 -9.97 -4.07
N LYS A 76 -14.99 -8.86 -4.28
CA LYS A 76 -14.42 -7.76 -5.03
C LYS A 76 -13.22 -7.14 -4.32
N GLY A 77 -13.29 -7.02 -2.99
CA GLY A 77 -12.17 -6.57 -2.20
C GLY A 77 -10.96 -7.47 -2.34
N VAL A 78 -11.17 -8.78 -2.35
CA VAL A 78 -10.09 -9.76 -2.56
C VAL A 78 -9.48 -9.60 -3.95
N GLU A 79 -10.31 -9.41 -4.97
CA GLU A 79 -9.83 -9.20 -6.34
C GLU A 79 -8.95 -7.95 -6.45
N ILE A 80 -9.37 -6.86 -5.80
CA ILE A 80 -8.58 -5.63 -5.76
C ILE A 80 -7.23 -5.87 -5.09
N ALA A 81 -7.23 -6.57 -3.96
CA ALA A 81 -6.00 -6.87 -3.22
C ALA A 81 -5.05 -7.74 -4.04
N GLU A 82 -5.56 -8.75 -4.73
CA GLU A 82 -4.74 -9.61 -5.59
C GLU A 82 -4.10 -8.81 -6.72
N GLU A 83 -4.87 -7.95 -7.37
CA GLU A 83 -4.35 -7.11 -8.44
C GLU A 83 -3.33 -6.11 -7.92
N LEU A 84 -3.61 -5.50 -6.77
CA LEU A 84 -2.69 -4.56 -6.14
C LEU A 84 -1.36 -5.24 -5.81
N ARG A 85 -1.40 -6.44 -5.25
CA ARG A 85 -0.20 -7.20 -4.96
C ARG A 85 0.61 -7.47 -6.23
N SER A 86 -0.06 -7.88 -7.30
CA SER A 86 0.58 -8.13 -8.59
C SER A 86 1.27 -6.89 -9.15
N VAL A 87 0.57 -5.76 -9.10
CA VAL A 87 1.12 -4.48 -9.57
C VAL A 87 2.33 -4.07 -8.74
N LEU A 88 2.24 -4.20 -7.41
CA LEU A 88 3.31 -3.75 -6.52
C LEU A 88 4.60 -4.56 -6.65
N GLN A 89 4.53 -5.78 -7.14
CA GLN A 89 5.74 -6.57 -7.40
C GLN A 89 6.62 -5.93 -8.48
N ASP A 90 6.04 -5.12 -9.35
CA ASP A 90 6.75 -4.48 -10.46
C ASP A 90 7.07 -3.01 -10.18
N VAL A 91 6.79 -2.54 -8.97
CA VAL A 91 6.99 -1.14 -8.60
C VAL A 91 8.29 -0.98 -7.83
N TYR A 92 9.10 -0.02 -8.28
CA TYR A 92 10.32 0.37 -7.61
C TYR A 92 10.15 1.80 -7.12
N VAL A 93 10.55 2.05 -5.88
CA VAL A 93 10.31 3.32 -5.23
C VAL A 93 11.62 3.96 -4.76
N GLY A 94 11.60 5.29 -4.69
CA GLY A 94 12.75 6.07 -4.23
C GLY A 94 13.85 6.19 -5.27
N GLU A 95 14.87 6.97 -4.95
CA GLU A 95 16.00 7.19 -5.83
C GLU A 95 16.85 5.94 -6.03
N GLU A 96 16.87 5.07 -5.04
CA GLU A 96 17.62 3.83 -5.09
C GLU A 96 16.86 2.72 -5.81
N ARG A 97 15.63 2.98 -6.23
CA ARG A 97 14.77 2.01 -6.92
C ARG A 97 14.60 0.74 -6.11
N ASP A 98 14.21 0.90 -4.86
CA ASP A 98 13.94 -0.23 -3.97
C ASP A 98 12.65 -0.94 -4.32
N GLN A 99 12.66 -2.25 -4.21
CA GLN A 99 11.46 -3.06 -4.43
C GLN A 99 10.64 -3.15 -3.17
N LEU A 100 9.32 -3.14 -3.34
CA LEU A 100 8.39 -3.39 -2.26
C LEU A 100 8.25 -4.90 -2.04
N VAL A 101 8.45 -5.35 -0.81
CA VAL A 101 8.35 -6.76 -0.46
C VAL A 101 7.22 -6.93 0.55
N MET A 102 6.23 -7.76 0.22
CA MET A 102 5.11 -7.98 1.12
C MET A 102 5.56 -8.76 2.35
N SER A 103 5.37 -8.17 3.53
CA SER A 103 5.77 -8.78 4.80
C SER A 103 4.59 -9.38 5.56
N ASN A 104 3.36 -8.91 5.26
CA ASN A 104 2.18 -9.36 5.97
C ASN A 104 0.95 -9.06 5.13
N SER A 105 -0.10 -9.83 5.33
CA SER A 105 -1.42 -9.52 4.78
C SER A 105 -2.46 -10.02 5.76
N ARG A 106 -3.55 -9.29 5.87
CA ARG A 106 -4.66 -9.67 6.72
C ARG A 106 -5.93 -9.01 6.22
N GLU A 107 -7.05 -9.36 6.81
CA GLU A 107 -8.31 -8.76 6.43
C GLU A 107 -9.06 -8.29 7.67
N ASP A 108 -9.93 -7.32 7.48
CA ASP A 108 -10.71 -6.73 8.55
C ASP A 108 -12.02 -6.22 7.95
N PHE A 109 -12.87 -5.67 8.76
CA PHE A 109 -14.08 -5.04 8.31
C PHE A 109 -14.39 -3.82 9.17
N VAL A 110 -15.13 -2.87 8.58
CA VAL A 110 -15.61 -1.69 9.28
C VAL A 110 -17.12 -1.67 9.09
N GLY A 111 -17.85 -1.65 10.19
CA GLY A 111 -19.32 -1.65 10.14
C GLY A 111 -19.90 -0.53 10.99
N GLU A 112 -20.85 0.21 10.42
CA GLU A 112 -21.55 1.27 11.12
C GLU A 112 -22.94 1.44 10.45
N ASN A 113 -23.98 1.53 11.27
CA ASN A 113 -25.35 1.77 10.79
C ASN A 113 -25.81 0.78 9.71
N ASN A 114 -25.51 -0.51 9.92
CA ASN A 114 -25.83 -1.60 9.00
C ASN A 114 -25.09 -1.56 7.66
N VAL A 115 -24.08 -0.71 7.55
CA VAL A 115 -23.20 -0.66 6.38
C VAL A 115 -21.88 -1.32 6.76
N VAL A 116 -21.49 -2.34 5.99
CA VAL A 116 -20.23 -3.06 6.22
C VAL A 116 -19.30 -2.85 5.03
N LYS A 117 -18.07 -2.49 5.32
CA LYS A 117 -17.02 -2.43 4.33
C LYS A 117 -15.95 -3.46 4.71
N TYR A 118 -15.52 -4.21 3.72
CA TYR A 118 -14.46 -5.21 3.89
C TYR A 118 -13.12 -4.58 3.52
N VAL A 119 -12.10 -4.85 4.32
CA VAL A 119 -10.78 -4.27 4.12
C VAL A 119 -9.75 -5.38 3.98
N GLN A 120 -9.05 -5.40 2.87
CA GLN A 120 -7.89 -6.28 2.67
C GLN A 120 -6.66 -5.42 2.92
N ILE A 121 -5.83 -5.85 3.87
CA ILE A 121 -4.68 -5.08 4.34
C ILE A 121 -3.40 -5.77 3.86
N LEU A 122 -2.61 -5.08 3.06
CA LEU A 122 -1.33 -5.58 2.56
C LEU A 122 -0.22 -4.70 3.11
N VAL A 123 0.76 -5.31 3.75
CA VAL A 123 1.88 -4.59 4.35
C VAL A 123 3.15 -4.92 3.57
N PHE A 124 3.82 -3.89 3.09
CA PHE A 124 5.05 -4.03 2.32
C PHE A 124 6.19 -3.32 3.03
N THR A 125 7.38 -3.90 2.96
CA THR A 125 8.58 -3.28 3.48
C THR A 125 9.54 -2.93 2.35
N VAL A 126 10.31 -1.89 2.58
CA VAL A 126 11.30 -1.38 1.62
C VAL A 126 12.60 -1.15 2.39
N GLY A 127 13.68 -1.68 1.88
CA GLY A 127 15.02 -1.44 2.44
C GLY A 127 15.34 -2.21 3.71
N LYS A 128 14.42 -3.08 4.20
CA LYS A 128 14.68 -3.84 5.42
C LYS A 128 15.52 -5.08 5.10
N SER A 129 16.44 -5.40 6.01
CA SER A 129 17.26 -6.61 5.88
C SER A 129 16.39 -7.85 5.89
N GLN A 130 16.71 -8.81 5.02
CA GLN A 130 16.00 -10.07 4.89
C GLN A 130 16.62 -11.19 5.72
N GLU A 131 17.67 -10.91 6.47
CA GLU A 131 18.35 -11.91 7.31
C GLU A 131 17.58 -12.30 8.55
#